data_e4874061b4a1e155e15a02d2640a264c
#
_entry.id   e4874061b4a1e155e15a02d2640a264c
#
_cell.length_a   1.000
_cell.length_b   1.000
_cell.length_c   1.000
_cell.angle_alpha   90.00
_cell.angle_beta   90.00
_cell.angle_gamma   90.00
#
_symmetry.space_group_name_H-M   'P 1'
#
loop_
_entity.id
_entity.type
_entity.pdbx_description
1 polymer ?
#
loop_
_entity_poly.entity_id
_entity_poly.type
_entity_poly.pdbx_seq_one_letter_code
_entity_poly.pdbx_strand_id
1 'polypeptide(L)'
;PGTGLMEDIRTSGRNRIFVNTDGKRFVNENNMGSPHNGWHTLLSFDDSIADFDRIPSWGIFDQSCFDAGKLSTSQGDFFECGNFASALPVSVRDWDGWSQDNKAELERGWILTGATIEELGQKIKEFDPLMDVDTLKATFEEYQGFAAAGKDARFDRAAETMVPLDNGPYYAVSIYPGSCSTLGGPMKNENAQVLDPAQNPIPRLYAAGCFGNFQSHTYGITGGNNAENQVWGRIAARHASGLENWDAE
;
A
#
# COMPACT_ATOMS: atom_id res chain seq x y z
N PRO A 1 -5.58 -14.61 8.05
CA PRO A 1 -4.42 -14.46 7.20
C PRO A 1 -4.68 -13.30 6.25
N GLY A 2 -4.06 -12.13 6.58
CA GLY A 2 -4.24 -10.95 5.79
C GLY A 2 -3.65 -11.16 4.40
N THR A 3 -4.48 -11.05 3.39
CA THR A 3 -3.97 -10.75 2.08
C THR A 3 -3.49 -9.32 2.15
N GLY A 4 -2.17 -9.13 2.09
CA GLY A 4 -1.61 -7.80 1.96
C GLY A 4 -2.16 -7.16 0.69
N LEU A 5 -3.22 -6.39 0.83
CA LEU A 5 -3.71 -5.54 -0.24
C LEU A 5 -2.72 -4.40 -0.35
N MET A 6 -1.83 -4.51 -1.33
CA MET A 6 -1.03 -3.38 -1.75
C MET A 6 -1.95 -2.24 -2.20
N GLU A 7 -1.65 -1.08 -1.72
CA GLU A 7 -1.87 0.28 -2.21
C GLU A 7 -3.20 0.70 -2.85
N ASP A 8 -3.99 -0.18 -3.45
CA ASP A 8 -5.04 0.27 -4.35
C ASP A 8 -6.41 -0.30 -3.99
N ILE A 9 -6.86 -0.04 -2.75
CA ILE A 9 -8.30 0.08 -2.61
C ILE A 9 -8.67 1.43 -3.22
N ARG A 10 -8.62 1.49 -4.53
CA ARG A 10 -9.14 2.61 -5.32
C ARG A 10 -10.65 2.54 -5.32
N THR A 11 -11.21 2.89 -4.22
CA THR A 11 -12.60 3.28 -4.19
C THR A 11 -12.69 4.75 -4.64
N SER A 12 -12.23 5.02 -5.86
CA SER A 12 -12.25 6.37 -6.41
C SER A 12 -13.65 6.96 -6.33
N GLY A 13 -13.79 8.06 -5.60
CA GLY A 13 -15.06 8.76 -5.41
C GLY A 13 -16.04 8.07 -4.46
N ARG A 14 -15.61 7.08 -3.65
CA ARG A 14 -16.50 6.30 -2.80
C ARG A 14 -16.27 6.58 -1.33
N ASN A 15 -17.33 6.37 -0.60
CA ASN A 15 -17.44 6.56 0.81
C ASN A 15 -16.64 5.54 1.58
N ARG A 16 -15.59 5.97 2.25
CA ARG A 16 -14.81 5.18 3.18
C ARG A 16 -14.08 6.05 4.18
N ILE A 17 -13.73 5.45 5.29
CA ILE A 17 -12.74 5.99 6.22
C ILE A 17 -11.65 4.95 6.46
N PHE A 18 -10.44 5.42 6.80
CA PHE A 18 -9.36 4.56 7.24
C PHE A 18 -9.13 4.76 8.74
N VAL A 19 -9.09 3.65 9.45
CA VAL A 19 -8.80 3.64 10.88
C VAL A 19 -7.57 2.78 11.19
N ASN A 20 -6.85 3.14 12.24
CA ASN A 20 -5.71 2.40 12.73
C ASN A 20 -6.15 1.19 13.60
N THR A 21 -5.20 0.49 14.20
CA THR A 21 -5.44 -0.72 14.99
C THR A 21 -6.36 -0.46 16.20
N ASP A 22 -6.40 0.75 16.76
CA ASP A 22 -7.29 1.10 17.88
C ASP A 22 -8.60 1.77 17.45
N GLY A 23 -8.88 1.84 16.15
CA GLY A 23 -10.15 2.33 15.61
C GLY A 23 -10.21 3.84 15.35
N LYS A 24 -9.09 4.57 15.36
CA LYS A 24 -9.03 6.01 15.09
C LYS A 24 -8.72 6.32 13.64
N ARG A 25 -9.41 7.28 13.04
CA ARG A 25 -8.97 7.87 11.76
C ARG A 25 -7.61 8.53 11.94
N PHE A 26 -6.74 8.34 10.97
CA PHE A 26 -5.36 8.83 11.02
C PHE A 26 -4.92 9.64 9.78
N VAL A 27 -5.79 9.80 8.79
CA VAL A 27 -5.43 10.40 7.50
C VAL A 27 -6.61 11.06 6.80
N ASN A 28 -6.31 12.01 5.90
CA ASN A 28 -7.24 12.37 4.83
C ASN A 28 -7.22 11.25 3.79
N GLU A 29 -8.33 10.55 3.63
CA GLU A 29 -8.45 9.37 2.79
C GLU A 29 -8.14 9.62 1.30
N ASN A 30 -8.26 10.87 0.85
CA ASN A 30 -7.88 11.25 -0.51
C ASN A 30 -6.35 11.19 -0.73
N ASN A 31 -5.57 11.25 0.33
CA ASN A 31 -4.10 11.20 0.26
C ASN A 31 -3.53 9.78 0.34
N MET A 32 -4.35 8.80 0.76
CA MET A 32 -3.92 7.39 0.83
C MET A 32 -3.72 6.74 -0.54
N GLY A 33 -4.36 7.27 -1.57
CA GLY A 33 -4.31 6.70 -2.93
C GLY A 33 -3.09 7.13 -3.77
N SER A 34 -2.08 7.77 -3.17
CA SER A 34 -0.84 8.05 -3.89
C SER A 34 0.06 6.82 -3.88
N PRO A 35 0.26 6.14 -5.03
CA PRO A 35 1.07 4.91 -5.08
C PRO A 35 2.54 5.14 -4.70
N HIS A 36 2.97 6.39 -4.61
CA HIS A 36 4.37 6.71 -4.36
C HIS A 36 4.64 7.24 -2.95
N ASN A 37 3.63 7.73 -2.25
CA ASN A 37 3.82 8.36 -0.94
C ASN A 37 2.82 7.88 0.14
N GLY A 38 1.76 7.17 -0.23
CA GLY A 38 0.71 6.74 0.72
C GLY A 38 1.24 5.79 1.81
N TRP A 39 2.21 4.96 1.49
CA TRP A 39 2.81 4.01 2.42
C TRP A 39 3.54 4.66 3.60
N HIS A 40 4.08 5.88 3.45
CA HIS A 40 4.69 6.62 4.56
C HIS A 40 3.70 6.87 5.70
N THR A 41 2.43 7.05 5.34
CA THR A 41 1.37 7.28 6.33
C THR A 41 1.11 6.03 7.19
N LEU A 42 1.38 4.83 6.68
CA LEU A 42 1.20 3.57 7.41
C LEU A 42 2.38 3.25 8.33
N LEU A 43 3.58 3.76 8.06
CA LEU A 43 4.79 3.49 8.83
C LEU A 43 4.94 4.44 10.03
N SER A 44 3.90 4.50 10.88
CA SER A 44 3.92 5.24 12.15
C SER A 44 4.21 4.27 13.27
N PHE A 45 5.41 4.32 13.84
CA PHE A 45 5.76 3.51 15.00
C PHE A 45 5.27 4.19 16.28
N ASP A 46 4.59 3.42 17.12
CA ASP A 46 4.11 3.86 18.43
C ASP A 46 4.92 3.16 19.54
N ASP A 47 5.74 3.93 20.25
CA ASP A 47 6.59 3.42 21.32
C ASP A 47 5.79 2.82 22.50
N SER A 48 4.54 3.23 22.67
CA SER A 48 3.70 2.75 23.79
C SER A 48 3.25 1.31 23.62
N ILE A 49 3.08 0.86 22.39
CA ILE A 49 2.76 -0.53 22.03
C ILE A 49 3.95 -1.28 21.43
N ALA A 50 5.07 -0.58 21.23
CA ALA A 50 6.29 -1.09 20.57
C ALA A 50 6.00 -1.70 19.19
N ASP A 51 5.07 -1.13 18.43
CA ASP A 51 4.64 -1.60 17.12
C ASP A 51 4.12 -0.44 16.24
N PHE A 52 3.75 -0.75 15.01
CA PHE A 52 3.14 0.20 14.08
C PHE A 52 1.63 0.27 14.28
N ASP A 53 1.13 1.39 14.80
CA ASP A 53 -0.29 1.60 15.12
C ASP A 53 -1.24 1.60 13.90
N ARG A 54 -0.67 1.58 12.68
CA ARG A 54 -1.42 1.61 11.41
C ARG A 54 -1.19 0.38 10.54
N ILE A 55 -0.64 -0.71 11.14
CA ILE A 55 -0.40 -1.98 10.45
C ILE A 55 -0.93 -3.14 11.30
N PRO A 56 -2.08 -3.74 10.92
CA PRO A 56 -2.93 -3.34 9.80
C PRO A 56 -3.65 -2.02 10.07
N SER A 57 -4.05 -1.33 9.02
CA SER A 57 -5.16 -0.38 9.10
C SER A 57 -6.41 -0.98 8.48
N TRP A 58 -7.56 -0.36 8.73
CA TRP A 58 -8.85 -0.90 8.31
C TRP A 58 -9.59 0.14 7.47
N GLY A 59 -9.93 -0.25 6.25
CA GLY A 59 -10.83 0.53 5.40
C GLY A 59 -12.28 0.18 5.74
N ILE A 60 -13.01 1.13 6.29
CA ILE A 60 -14.43 0.98 6.68
C ILE A 60 -15.30 1.64 5.62
N PHE A 61 -16.33 0.96 5.15
CA PHE A 61 -17.27 1.43 4.14
C PHE A 61 -18.65 0.79 4.29
N ASP A 62 -19.64 1.28 3.56
CA ASP A 62 -21.00 0.81 3.62
C ASP A 62 -21.43 0.03 2.36
N GLN A 63 -22.70 -0.40 2.32
CA GLN A 63 -23.27 -1.15 1.20
C GLN A 63 -23.15 -0.39 -0.13
N SER A 64 -23.29 0.94 -0.11
CA SER A 64 -23.19 1.76 -1.32
C SER A 64 -21.82 1.65 -1.98
N CYS A 65 -20.76 1.62 -1.16
CA CYS A 65 -19.40 1.40 -1.63
C CYS A 65 -19.20 -0.05 -2.12
N PHE A 66 -19.75 -1.03 -1.39
CA PHE A 66 -19.67 -2.45 -1.77
C PHE A 66 -20.29 -2.70 -3.14
N ASP A 67 -21.49 -2.16 -3.38
CA ASP A 67 -22.26 -2.34 -4.62
C ASP A 67 -21.71 -1.52 -5.81
N ALA A 68 -20.90 -0.53 -5.53
CA ALA A 68 -20.33 0.31 -6.58
C ALA A 68 -19.31 -0.44 -7.46
N GLY A 69 -19.03 -1.71 -7.19
CA GLY A 69 -18.21 -2.66 -7.96
C GLY A 69 -16.86 -2.94 -7.30
N LYS A 70 -15.97 -3.56 -8.04
CA LYS A 70 -14.67 -4.05 -7.62
C LYS A 70 -13.91 -3.05 -6.73
N LEU A 71 -13.57 -3.46 -5.50
CA LEU A 71 -12.87 -2.60 -4.54
C LEU A 71 -11.39 -2.43 -4.87
N SER A 72 -10.74 -3.47 -5.38
CA SER A 72 -9.35 -3.40 -5.78
C SER A 72 -9.24 -3.49 -7.30
N THR A 73 -8.75 -2.43 -7.93
CA THR A 73 -8.62 -2.36 -9.40
C THR A 73 -7.22 -2.71 -9.87
N SER A 74 -6.18 -2.39 -9.11
CA SER A 74 -4.80 -2.49 -9.60
C SER A 74 -4.22 -3.89 -9.54
N GLN A 75 -4.64 -4.71 -8.58
CA GLN A 75 -4.10 -6.07 -8.50
C GLN A 75 -4.66 -6.99 -9.58
N GLY A 76 -5.92 -6.83 -9.97
CA GLY A 76 -6.47 -7.55 -11.12
C GLY A 76 -5.72 -7.20 -12.40
N ASP A 77 -5.55 -5.93 -12.68
CA ASP A 77 -4.90 -5.45 -13.90
C ASP A 77 -3.40 -5.80 -13.96
N PHE A 78 -2.70 -5.81 -12.82
CA PHE A 78 -1.29 -6.17 -12.75
C PHE A 78 -1.07 -7.67 -12.99
N PHE A 79 -2.00 -8.52 -12.55
CA PHE A 79 -1.97 -9.96 -12.76
C PHE A 79 -2.56 -10.38 -14.11
N GLU A 80 -3.48 -9.62 -14.67
CA GLU A 80 -4.02 -9.82 -16.02
C GLU A 80 -2.99 -9.55 -17.12
N CYS A 81 -1.93 -8.81 -16.85
CA CYS A 81 -0.81 -8.63 -17.78
C CYS A 81 -0.03 -9.91 -18.13
N GLY A 82 -0.45 -11.07 -17.68
CA GLY A 82 -0.01 -12.41 -18.12
C GLY A 82 1.46 -12.78 -17.89
N ASN A 83 2.34 -11.79 -17.74
CA ASN A 83 3.79 -12.01 -17.72
C ASN A 83 4.36 -12.28 -16.32
N PHE A 84 3.60 -12.04 -15.26
CA PHE A 84 4.06 -12.20 -13.89
C PHE A 84 3.45 -13.39 -13.15
N ALA A 85 2.42 -14.03 -13.71
CA ALA A 85 1.74 -15.16 -13.06
C ALA A 85 2.70 -16.29 -12.69
N SER A 86 3.73 -16.55 -13.51
CA SER A 86 4.73 -17.58 -13.23
C SER A 86 5.72 -17.22 -12.13
N ALA A 87 5.88 -15.94 -11.82
CA ALA A 87 6.77 -15.43 -10.78
C ALA A 87 6.09 -15.34 -9.40
N LEU A 88 4.76 -15.46 -9.35
CA LEU A 88 4.00 -15.38 -8.11
C LEU A 88 4.16 -16.64 -7.25
N PRO A 89 4.09 -16.51 -5.91
CA PRO A 89 4.00 -17.66 -5.03
C PRO A 89 2.87 -18.59 -5.45
N VAL A 90 3.05 -19.90 -5.27
CA VAL A 90 2.04 -20.92 -5.64
C VAL A 90 0.67 -20.63 -5.01
N SER A 91 0.66 -20.07 -3.80
CA SER A 91 -0.56 -19.71 -3.07
C SER A 91 -1.45 -18.65 -3.73
N VAL A 92 -0.94 -17.93 -4.71
CA VAL A 92 -1.69 -16.88 -5.43
C VAL A 92 -1.81 -17.14 -6.94
N ARG A 93 -1.21 -18.24 -7.44
CA ARG A 93 -1.27 -18.58 -8.88
C ARG A 93 -2.66 -18.95 -9.36
N ASP A 94 -3.48 -19.48 -8.46
CA ASP A 94 -4.87 -19.89 -8.76
C ASP A 94 -5.88 -18.79 -8.41
N TRP A 95 -5.40 -17.55 -8.20
CA TRP A 95 -6.28 -16.44 -7.90
C TRP A 95 -6.58 -15.66 -9.18
N ASP A 96 -7.85 -15.67 -9.58
CA ASP A 96 -8.37 -15.00 -10.79
C ASP A 96 -8.48 -13.46 -10.64
N GLY A 97 -7.85 -12.90 -9.62
CA GLY A 97 -7.97 -11.48 -9.30
C GLY A 97 -9.16 -11.18 -8.38
N TRP A 98 -9.38 -9.91 -8.11
CA TRP A 98 -10.50 -9.46 -7.29
C TRP A 98 -11.81 -9.55 -8.07
N SER A 99 -12.87 -10.10 -7.46
CA SER A 99 -14.17 -10.27 -8.12
C SER A 99 -14.84 -8.92 -8.42
N GLN A 100 -15.70 -8.89 -9.46
CA GLN A 100 -16.33 -7.64 -9.89
C GLN A 100 -17.37 -7.11 -8.89
N ASP A 101 -17.95 -8.00 -8.07
CA ASP A 101 -18.99 -7.69 -7.11
C ASP A 101 -18.58 -7.89 -5.64
N ASN A 102 -17.27 -8.10 -5.38
CA ASN A 102 -16.67 -8.28 -4.05
C ASN A 102 -17.19 -9.50 -3.26
N LYS A 103 -18.06 -10.33 -3.83
CA LYS A 103 -18.68 -11.44 -3.09
C LYS A 103 -17.71 -12.57 -2.79
N ALA A 104 -16.84 -12.88 -3.74
CA ALA A 104 -15.83 -13.92 -3.53
C ALA A 104 -14.89 -13.55 -2.38
N GLU A 105 -14.54 -12.29 -2.24
CA GLU A 105 -13.69 -11.78 -1.16
C GLU A 105 -14.41 -11.76 0.18
N LEU A 106 -15.71 -11.47 0.17
CA LEU A 106 -16.56 -11.56 1.35
C LEU A 106 -16.69 -13.03 1.81
N GLU A 107 -16.96 -13.97 0.91
CA GLU A 107 -17.04 -15.40 1.22
C GLU A 107 -15.72 -15.98 1.73
N ARG A 108 -14.59 -15.47 1.24
CA ARG A 108 -13.25 -15.83 1.71
C ARG A 108 -12.88 -15.23 3.07
N GLY A 109 -13.70 -14.31 3.59
CA GLY A 109 -13.40 -13.58 4.83
C GLY A 109 -12.31 -12.51 4.68
N TRP A 110 -12.01 -12.07 3.46
CA TRP A 110 -11.09 -10.95 3.21
C TRP A 110 -11.78 -9.60 3.45
N ILE A 111 -13.08 -9.57 3.22
CA ILE A 111 -13.96 -8.48 3.62
C ILE A 111 -14.75 -8.96 4.82
N LEU A 112 -14.73 -8.22 5.90
CA LEU A 112 -15.57 -8.44 7.06
C LEU A 112 -16.86 -7.64 6.91
N THR A 113 -17.97 -8.11 7.50
CA THR A 113 -19.24 -7.39 7.47
C THR A 113 -19.95 -7.46 8.80
N GLY A 114 -20.66 -6.38 9.17
CA GLY A 114 -21.52 -6.29 10.35
C GLY A 114 -22.77 -5.47 10.04
N ALA A 115 -23.90 -5.80 10.62
CA ALA A 115 -25.12 -5.02 10.45
C ALA A 115 -25.00 -3.62 11.10
N THR A 116 -24.15 -3.50 12.12
CA THR A 116 -23.79 -2.26 12.79
C THR A 116 -22.27 -2.08 12.84
N ILE A 117 -21.82 -0.85 13.11
CA ILE A 117 -20.38 -0.56 13.31
C ILE A 117 -19.83 -1.32 14.51
N GLU A 118 -20.64 -1.52 15.56
CA GLU A 118 -20.26 -2.28 16.74
C GLU A 118 -20.03 -3.76 16.40
N GLU A 119 -20.96 -4.39 15.66
CA GLU A 119 -20.78 -5.78 15.19
C GLU A 119 -19.55 -5.91 14.28
N LEU A 120 -19.33 -4.95 13.38
CA LEU A 120 -18.16 -4.93 12.52
C LEU A 120 -16.87 -4.80 13.34
N GLY A 121 -16.88 -3.91 14.34
CA GLY A 121 -15.73 -3.72 15.24
C GLY A 121 -15.39 -4.98 16.05
N GLN A 122 -16.39 -5.73 16.49
CA GLN A 122 -16.16 -7.02 17.16
C GLN A 122 -15.51 -8.04 16.23
N LYS A 123 -15.95 -8.10 14.98
CA LYS A 123 -15.32 -8.99 13.98
C LYS A 123 -13.90 -8.57 13.64
N ILE A 124 -13.63 -7.27 13.55
CA ILE A 124 -12.26 -6.77 13.38
C ILE A 124 -11.40 -7.21 14.56
N LYS A 125 -11.89 -7.08 15.78
CA LYS A 125 -11.17 -7.44 17.01
C LYS A 125 -10.76 -8.92 17.08
N GLU A 126 -11.47 -9.81 16.40
CA GLU A 126 -11.07 -11.23 16.29
C GLU A 126 -9.74 -11.42 15.51
N PHE A 127 -9.42 -10.50 14.60
CA PHE A 127 -8.20 -10.52 13.80
C PHE A 127 -7.14 -9.55 14.32
N ASP A 128 -7.58 -8.43 14.87
CA ASP A 128 -6.74 -7.35 15.40
C ASP A 128 -7.16 -7.07 16.85
N PRO A 129 -6.52 -7.73 17.82
CA PRO A 129 -6.89 -7.62 19.23
C PRO A 129 -6.76 -6.21 19.83
N LEU A 130 -5.99 -5.31 19.15
CA LEU A 130 -5.83 -3.91 19.56
C LEU A 130 -7.07 -3.07 19.22
N MET A 131 -7.96 -3.56 18.37
CA MET A 131 -9.18 -2.83 18.00
C MET A 131 -10.02 -2.52 19.23
N ASP A 132 -10.22 -1.22 19.49
CA ASP A 132 -11.16 -0.72 20.48
C ASP A 132 -12.48 -0.36 19.80
N VAL A 133 -13.51 -1.15 20.10
CA VAL A 133 -14.82 -1.03 19.42
C VAL A 133 -15.54 0.27 19.77
N ASP A 134 -15.36 0.76 20.99
CA ASP A 134 -15.99 2.02 21.42
C ASP A 134 -15.30 3.20 20.74
N THR A 135 -13.98 3.16 20.58
CA THR A 135 -13.22 4.13 19.82
C THR A 135 -13.62 4.12 18.35
N LEU A 136 -13.74 2.94 17.72
CA LEU A 136 -14.22 2.82 16.34
C LEU A 136 -15.59 3.45 16.16
N LYS A 137 -16.51 3.19 17.08
CA LYS A 137 -17.86 3.75 17.06
C LYS A 137 -17.84 5.28 17.19
N ALA A 138 -17.09 5.82 18.13
CA ALA A 138 -16.93 7.26 18.29
C ALA A 138 -16.30 7.92 17.04
N THR A 139 -15.31 7.28 16.44
CA THR A 139 -14.67 7.71 15.19
C THR A 139 -15.67 7.75 14.03
N PHE A 140 -16.50 6.73 13.92
CA PHE A 140 -17.54 6.65 12.91
C PHE A 140 -18.59 7.76 13.07
N GLU A 141 -19.09 7.97 14.29
CA GLU A 141 -20.05 9.03 14.61
C GLU A 141 -19.48 10.43 14.33
N GLU A 142 -18.21 10.66 14.68
CA GLU A 142 -17.51 11.90 14.37
C GLU A 142 -17.43 12.14 12.85
N TYR A 143 -17.05 11.12 12.06
CA TYR A 143 -17.03 11.23 10.60
C TYR A 143 -18.41 11.52 10.01
N GLN A 144 -19.46 10.88 10.50
CA GLN A 144 -20.84 11.17 10.08
C GLN A 144 -21.19 12.64 10.33
N GLY A 145 -20.77 13.19 11.48
CA GLY A 145 -20.93 14.62 11.78
C GLY A 145 -20.18 15.53 10.79
N PHE A 146 -18.94 15.18 10.44
CA PHE A 146 -18.16 15.93 9.45
C PHE A 146 -18.79 15.86 8.06
N ALA A 147 -19.24 14.68 7.63
CA ALA A 147 -19.88 14.50 6.34
C ALA A 147 -21.19 15.30 6.25
N ALA A 148 -22.01 15.28 7.29
CA ALA A 148 -23.25 16.08 7.35
C ALA A 148 -22.99 17.59 7.36
N ALA A 149 -21.91 18.04 8.01
CA ALA A 149 -21.49 19.44 8.07
C ALA A 149 -20.76 19.92 6.80
N GLY A 150 -20.32 19.00 5.93
CA GLY A 150 -19.48 19.30 4.78
C GLY A 150 -18.09 19.86 5.15
N LYS A 151 -17.57 19.50 6.35
CA LYS A 151 -16.28 20.00 6.83
C LYS A 151 -15.59 18.97 7.73
N ASP A 152 -14.45 18.47 7.30
CA ASP A 152 -13.59 17.63 8.11
C ASP A 152 -12.64 18.49 8.96
N ALA A 153 -12.94 18.58 10.27
CA ALA A 153 -12.15 19.37 11.18
C ALA A 153 -10.81 18.72 11.59
N ARG A 154 -10.63 17.41 11.28
CA ARG A 154 -9.39 16.69 11.64
C ARG A 154 -8.35 16.66 10.54
N PHE A 155 -8.77 16.37 9.32
CA PHE A 155 -7.85 16.06 8.21
C PHE A 155 -8.08 16.92 6.99
N ASP A 156 -9.00 17.89 7.07
CA ASP A 156 -9.33 18.82 5.97
C ASP A 156 -9.66 18.08 4.66
N ARG A 157 -10.40 16.97 4.77
CA ARG A 157 -10.88 16.23 3.59
C ARG A 157 -11.90 17.08 2.85
N ALA A 158 -11.75 17.16 1.53
CA ALA A 158 -12.63 17.96 0.67
C ALA A 158 -14.09 17.53 0.81
N ALA A 159 -15.00 18.51 0.98
CA ALA A 159 -16.41 18.28 1.28
C ALA A 159 -17.10 17.39 0.26
N GLU A 160 -16.79 17.59 -1.03
CA GLU A 160 -17.36 16.83 -2.15
C GLU A 160 -16.96 15.34 -2.15
N THR A 161 -15.97 14.98 -1.34
CA THR A 161 -15.51 13.58 -1.19
C THR A 161 -15.98 12.92 0.09
N MET A 162 -16.65 13.68 0.96
CA MET A 162 -17.24 13.18 2.19
C MET A 162 -18.73 12.89 1.99
N VAL A 163 -19.08 11.63 1.92
CA VAL A 163 -20.46 11.19 1.86
C VAL A 163 -20.76 10.42 3.15
N PRO A 164 -21.90 10.59 3.83
CA PRO A 164 -22.26 9.81 5.00
C PRO A 164 -22.26 8.30 4.70
N LEU A 165 -21.76 7.51 5.65
CA LEU A 165 -21.85 6.05 5.62
C LEU A 165 -23.17 5.65 6.31
N ASP A 166 -24.29 5.78 5.63
CA ASP A 166 -25.63 5.61 6.21
C ASP A 166 -26.41 4.43 5.63
N ASN A 167 -25.81 3.68 4.72
CA ASN A 167 -26.42 2.54 4.05
C ASN A 167 -25.80 1.22 4.53
N GLY A 168 -26.13 0.77 5.74
CA GLY A 168 -25.67 -0.55 6.23
C GLY A 168 -26.17 -1.73 5.39
N PRO A 169 -25.57 -2.91 5.48
CA PRO A 169 -24.51 -3.28 6.41
C PRO A 169 -23.18 -2.58 6.13
N TYR A 170 -22.30 -2.63 7.12
CA TYR A 170 -20.96 -2.06 7.06
C TYR A 170 -19.92 -3.13 6.79
N TYR A 171 -18.85 -2.73 6.17
CA TYR A 171 -17.77 -3.61 5.74
C TYR A 171 -16.41 -3.08 6.18
N ALA A 172 -15.48 -4.00 6.35
CA ALA A 172 -14.08 -3.67 6.62
C ALA A 172 -13.14 -4.53 5.79
N VAL A 173 -12.04 -3.94 5.37
CA VAL A 173 -10.94 -4.64 4.74
C VAL A 173 -9.63 -4.22 5.39
N SER A 174 -8.76 -5.21 5.69
CA SER A 174 -7.45 -4.94 6.26
C SER A 174 -6.48 -4.41 5.19
N ILE A 175 -5.70 -3.40 5.56
CA ILE A 175 -4.73 -2.75 4.70
C ILE A 175 -3.34 -2.93 5.30
N TYR A 176 -2.41 -3.42 4.48
CA TYR A 176 -1.01 -3.58 4.83
C TYR A 176 -0.14 -2.83 3.80
N PRO A 177 0.97 -2.24 4.21
CA PRO A 177 1.94 -1.71 3.27
C PRO A 177 2.52 -2.85 2.44
N GLY A 178 2.52 -2.69 1.12
CA GLY A 178 3.15 -3.60 0.19
C GLY A 178 4.33 -2.93 -0.51
N SER A 179 5.28 -3.71 -1.00
CA SER A 179 6.40 -3.20 -1.78
C SER A 179 6.33 -3.73 -3.21
N CYS A 180 6.17 -2.83 -4.18
CA CYS A 180 6.26 -3.17 -5.60
C CYS A 180 7.68 -2.99 -6.16
N SER A 181 8.55 -2.27 -5.45
CA SER A 181 9.95 -2.10 -5.81
C SER A 181 10.79 -1.72 -4.59
N THR A 182 12.10 -1.93 -4.69
CA THR A 182 13.07 -1.49 -3.68
C THR A 182 13.76 -0.22 -4.17
N LEU A 183 13.54 0.89 -3.47
CA LEU A 183 14.21 2.16 -3.77
C LEU A 183 15.39 2.36 -2.83
N GLY A 184 16.50 2.89 -3.36
CA GLY A 184 17.74 3.04 -2.60
C GLY A 184 18.69 1.86 -2.82
N GLY A 185 19.37 1.41 -1.76
CA GLY A 185 20.38 0.35 -1.86
C GLY A 185 21.81 0.90 -1.76
N PRO A 186 22.83 0.19 -2.30
CA PRO A 186 24.21 0.59 -2.15
C PRO A 186 24.51 1.89 -2.87
N MET A 187 25.45 2.67 -2.32
CA MET A 187 26.03 3.79 -3.03
C MET A 187 26.84 3.30 -4.22
N LYS A 188 26.85 4.10 -5.29
CA LYS A 188 27.62 3.81 -6.51
C LYS A 188 28.29 5.07 -7.02
N ASN A 189 29.35 4.88 -7.77
CA ASN A 189 30.05 5.97 -8.47
C ASN A 189 29.47 6.22 -9.87
N GLU A 190 30.09 7.14 -10.62
CA GLU A 190 29.70 7.51 -11.99
C GLU A 190 29.82 6.37 -13.01
N ASN A 191 30.56 5.32 -12.70
CA ASN A 191 30.71 4.10 -13.50
C ASN A 191 29.71 3.00 -13.11
N ALA A 192 28.74 3.31 -12.22
CA ALA A 192 27.78 2.38 -11.67
C ALA A 192 28.40 1.29 -10.74
N GLN A 193 29.67 1.43 -10.35
CA GLN A 193 30.32 0.51 -9.42
C GLN A 193 29.78 0.74 -8.00
N VAL A 194 29.45 -0.33 -7.32
CA VAL A 194 29.05 -0.28 -5.89
C VAL A 194 30.26 0.11 -5.04
N LEU A 195 30.02 1.00 -4.08
CA LEU A 195 31.05 1.48 -3.15
C LEU A 195 30.96 0.73 -1.81
N ASP A 196 32.12 0.45 -1.22
CA ASP A 196 32.22 -0.02 0.16
C ASP A 196 31.95 1.14 1.15
N PRO A 197 31.84 0.88 2.47
CA PRO A 197 31.66 1.94 3.46
C PRO A 197 32.76 3.00 3.49
N ALA A 198 33.98 2.68 2.99
CA ALA A 198 35.08 3.62 2.85
C ALA A 198 35.07 4.39 1.52
N GLN A 199 34.01 4.25 0.72
CA GLN A 199 33.82 4.88 -0.59
C GLN A 199 34.77 4.35 -1.68
N ASN A 200 35.36 3.17 -1.52
CA ASN A 200 36.14 2.53 -2.57
C ASN A 200 35.21 1.67 -3.45
N PRO A 201 35.43 1.64 -4.77
CA PRO A 201 34.71 0.74 -5.65
C PRO A 201 34.97 -0.74 -5.31
N ILE A 202 33.90 -1.51 -5.09
CA ILE A 202 34.01 -2.95 -4.99
C ILE A 202 34.30 -3.49 -6.40
N PRO A 203 35.42 -4.20 -6.61
CA PRO A 203 35.81 -4.65 -7.95
C PRO A 203 34.71 -5.47 -8.63
N ARG A 204 34.36 -5.10 -9.85
CA ARG A 204 33.40 -5.79 -10.74
C ARG A 204 31.97 -5.92 -10.20
N LEU A 205 31.61 -5.21 -9.12
CA LEU A 205 30.25 -5.14 -8.61
C LEU A 205 29.57 -3.85 -9.07
N TYR A 206 28.42 -3.99 -9.71
CA TYR A 206 27.65 -2.87 -10.28
C TYR A 206 26.22 -2.87 -9.75
N ALA A 207 25.59 -1.69 -9.70
CA ALA A 207 24.20 -1.54 -9.34
C ALA A 207 23.47 -0.64 -10.38
N ALA A 208 22.28 -1.08 -10.78
CA ALA A 208 21.42 -0.36 -11.69
C ALA A 208 19.94 -0.54 -11.31
N GLY A 209 19.09 0.37 -11.75
CA GLY A 209 17.65 0.32 -11.47
C GLY A 209 17.30 0.80 -10.07
N CYS A 210 16.18 0.30 -9.54
CA CYS A 210 15.69 0.70 -8.21
C CYS A 210 16.68 0.39 -7.10
N PHE A 211 17.41 -0.71 -7.21
CA PHE A 211 18.48 -1.08 -6.28
C PHE A 211 19.76 -0.30 -6.62
N GLY A 212 20.11 0.63 -5.76
CA GLY A 212 21.20 1.57 -6.00
C GLY A 212 20.79 2.77 -6.84
N ASN A 213 19.50 3.14 -6.87
CA ASN A 213 19.06 4.33 -7.56
C ASN A 213 19.55 5.61 -6.84
N PHE A 214 19.75 6.68 -7.60
CA PHE A 214 20.23 7.94 -7.04
C PHE A 214 19.10 8.83 -6.50
N GLN A 215 17.84 8.49 -6.79
CA GLN A 215 16.65 9.20 -6.29
C GLN A 215 16.39 8.93 -4.80
N SER A 216 17.25 8.15 -4.14
CA SER A 216 17.10 7.78 -2.74
C SER A 216 15.83 6.92 -2.49
N HIS A 217 15.23 7.04 -1.32
CA HIS A 217 14.04 6.28 -0.91
C HIS A 217 12.71 6.87 -1.40
N THR A 218 12.75 7.92 -2.20
CA THR A 218 11.57 8.62 -2.69
C THR A 218 11.39 8.40 -4.19
N TYR A 219 10.24 7.87 -4.60
CA TYR A 219 9.88 7.74 -6.01
C TYR A 219 9.33 9.07 -6.51
N GLY A 220 10.18 9.91 -7.08
CA GLY A 220 9.83 11.29 -7.43
C GLY A 220 9.20 11.47 -8.82
N ILE A 221 9.42 10.53 -9.75
CA ILE A 221 9.05 10.71 -11.17
C ILE A 221 8.53 9.39 -11.75
N THR A 222 7.31 9.41 -12.27
CA THR A 222 6.75 8.27 -13.01
C THR A 222 7.66 7.88 -14.19
N GLY A 223 8.03 6.60 -14.26
CA GLY A 223 9.00 6.10 -15.26
C GLY A 223 10.47 6.23 -14.87
N GLY A 224 10.76 6.84 -13.70
CA GLY A 224 12.13 7.00 -13.19
C GLY A 224 12.88 5.67 -13.08
N ASN A 225 12.23 4.62 -12.62
CA ASN A 225 12.84 3.29 -12.52
C ASN A 225 13.29 2.73 -13.89
N ASN A 226 12.50 2.96 -14.96
CA ASN A 226 12.90 2.56 -16.31
C ASN A 226 14.11 3.35 -16.78
N ALA A 227 14.18 4.65 -16.51
CA ALA A 227 15.34 5.47 -16.81
C ALA A 227 16.58 4.98 -16.05
N GLU A 228 16.44 4.69 -14.75
CA GLU A 228 17.51 4.10 -13.92
C GLU A 228 18.03 2.78 -14.50
N ASN A 229 17.13 1.87 -14.88
CA ASN A 229 17.51 0.60 -15.47
C ASN A 229 18.31 0.79 -16.77
N GLN A 230 17.86 1.66 -17.67
CA GLN A 230 18.48 1.85 -18.96
C GLN A 230 19.79 2.63 -18.88
N VAL A 231 19.82 3.73 -18.13
CA VAL A 231 21.00 4.61 -18.06
C VAL A 231 22.11 3.90 -17.31
N TRP A 232 21.85 3.45 -16.09
CA TRP A 232 22.88 2.84 -15.26
C TRP A 232 23.29 1.45 -15.75
N GLY A 233 22.37 0.68 -16.32
CA GLY A 233 22.72 -0.59 -16.97
C GLY A 233 23.69 -0.40 -18.15
N ARG A 234 23.50 0.64 -18.96
CA ARG A 234 24.42 0.96 -20.06
C ARG A 234 25.78 1.45 -19.55
N ILE A 235 25.81 2.27 -18.51
CA ILE A 235 27.05 2.75 -17.89
C ILE A 235 27.83 1.55 -17.33
N ALA A 236 27.18 0.71 -16.54
CA ALA A 236 27.76 -0.50 -15.97
C ALA A 236 28.37 -1.42 -17.05
N ALA A 237 27.59 -1.69 -18.10
CA ALA A 237 28.03 -2.54 -19.20
C ALA A 237 29.24 -1.96 -19.94
N ARG A 238 29.26 -0.66 -20.21
CA ARG A 238 30.40 0.03 -20.86
C ARG A 238 31.66 -0.06 -20.02
N HIS A 239 31.55 0.21 -18.71
CA HIS A 239 32.69 0.13 -17.81
C HIS A 239 33.19 -1.32 -17.70
N ALA A 240 32.29 -2.29 -17.48
CA ALA A 240 32.64 -3.70 -17.34
C ALA A 240 33.31 -4.26 -18.61
N SER A 241 32.86 -3.85 -19.81
CA SER A 241 33.44 -4.32 -21.08
C SER A 241 34.88 -3.82 -21.32
N GLY A 242 35.31 -2.79 -20.63
CA GLY A 242 36.69 -2.28 -20.69
C GLY A 242 37.65 -2.92 -19.68
N LEU A 243 37.16 -3.82 -18.80
CA LEU A 243 38.00 -4.51 -17.84
C LEU A 243 38.74 -5.72 -18.49
N GLU A 244 39.93 -5.96 -18.02
CA GLU A 244 40.66 -7.18 -18.40
C GLU A 244 39.94 -8.43 -17.86
N ASN A 245 40.14 -9.58 -18.50
CA ASN A 245 39.58 -10.84 -18.01
C ASN A 245 40.18 -11.22 -16.65
N TRP A 246 39.42 -11.93 -15.82
CA TRP A 246 39.91 -12.42 -14.52
C TRP A 246 41.15 -13.30 -14.65
N ASP A 247 41.25 -14.07 -15.74
CA ASP A 247 42.27 -15.09 -15.96
C ASP A 247 43.45 -14.53 -16.78
N ALA A 248 43.59 -13.19 -16.88
CA ALA A 248 44.64 -12.53 -17.65
C ALA A 248 45.93 -12.31 -16.85
N GLU A 249 46.02 -12.82 -15.61
CA GLU A 249 47.23 -12.81 -14.77
C GLU A 249 47.98 -14.15 -14.79
#